data_3415884ab7b3a2f510cd5a61da7f64e3
#
_entry.id   3415884ab7b3a2f510cd5a61da7f64e3
#
_cell.length_a   1.000
_cell.length_b   1.000
_cell.length_c   1.000
_cell.angle_alpha   90.00
_cell.angle_beta   90.00
_cell.angle_gamma   90.00
#
_symmetry.space_group_name_H-M   'P 1'
#
loop_
_entity.id
_entity.type
_entity.pdbx_description
1 polymer ?
#
loop_
_entity_poly.entity_id
_entity_poly.type
_entity_poly.pdbx_seq_one_letter_code
_entity_poly.pdbx_strand_id
1 'polypeptide(L)'
;AALAVVIAFCSASQDIVFDAWKTDVLPAEERGAGAAISVLGYRLGMLVSGGLALWLADRYMGWQGMYWLMAALLIPCIIATLLAPEPSDVIPVPRSLEQAVAEPLRDFFGRNNAWLILLLIVLYKLGDAFAMSLTTTFLIRGVGFDAGEVGVVNKTLGLFATIVGALYGGVLMQRLTLFRALLIFGILQGASNAGYWLLSITDKHMISMAAAVFFENLCGGMGTAAFVALLMTLCNKSFSATQFALLSALSA
;
A
#
# COMPACT_ATOMS: atom_id res chain seq x y z
N ALA A 1 4.14 -7.29 26.49
CA ALA A 1 3.20 -6.23 26.09
C ALA A 1 3.90 -4.87 25.89
N ALA A 2 4.65 -4.33 26.89
CA ALA A 2 5.29 -3.00 26.78
C ALA A 2 6.27 -2.88 25.60
N LEU A 3 7.15 -3.89 25.41
CA LEU A 3 8.11 -3.91 24.30
C LEU A 3 7.41 -3.89 22.93
N ALA A 4 6.29 -4.60 22.77
CA ALA A 4 5.52 -4.59 21.54
C ALA A 4 4.95 -3.20 21.22
N VAL A 5 4.52 -2.46 22.23
CA VAL A 5 4.05 -1.07 22.06
C VAL A 5 5.20 -0.15 21.62
N VAL A 6 6.38 -0.29 22.22
CA VAL A 6 7.57 0.48 21.82
C VAL A 6 7.95 0.17 20.37
N ILE A 7 7.98 -1.10 19.98
CA ILE A 7 8.28 -1.50 18.59
C ILE A 7 7.24 -0.93 17.63
N ALA A 8 5.95 -1.02 17.95
CA ALA A 8 4.88 -0.48 17.11
C ALA A 8 5.00 1.05 16.96
N PHE A 9 5.33 1.76 18.04
CA PHE A 9 5.54 3.21 18.01
C PHE A 9 6.74 3.58 17.14
N CYS A 10 7.88 2.87 17.29
CA CYS A 10 9.06 3.11 16.44
C CYS A 10 8.77 2.82 14.97
N SER A 11 8.04 1.73 14.67
CA SER A 11 7.65 1.38 13.30
C SER A 11 6.75 2.46 12.67
N ALA A 12 5.71 2.89 13.38
CA ALA A 12 4.83 3.96 12.91
C ALA A 12 5.58 5.28 12.70
N SER A 13 6.52 5.62 13.59
CA SER A 13 7.36 6.81 13.45
C SER A 13 8.27 6.72 12.22
N GLN A 14 8.86 5.55 11.96
CA GLN A 14 9.67 5.30 10.78
C GLN A 14 8.86 5.44 9.49
N ASP A 15 7.64 4.89 9.46
CA ASP A 15 6.74 4.98 8.29
C ASP A 15 6.44 6.45 7.95
N ILE A 16 6.14 7.28 8.95
CA ILE A 16 5.87 8.71 8.76
C ILE A 16 7.07 9.43 8.13
N VAL A 17 8.28 9.17 8.65
CA VAL A 17 9.52 9.79 8.14
C VAL A 17 9.83 9.31 6.72
N PHE A 18 9.69 8.02 6.46
CA PHE A 18 9.94 7.44 5.14
C PHE A 18 8.94 7.97 4.10
N ASP A 19 7.68 8.09 4.47
CA ASP A 19 6.62 8.62 3.59
C ASP A 19 6.82 10.10 3.26
N ALA A 20 7.29 10.89 4.24
CA ALA A 20 7.68 12.28 4.02
C ALA A 20 8.88 12.37 3.08
N TRP A 21 9.95 11.64 3.40
CA TRP A 21 11.18 11.63 2.61
C TRP A 21 10.92 11.30 1.14
N LYS A 22 10.18 10.23 0.86
CA LYS A 22 9.86 9.86 -0.54
C LYS A 22 9.02 10.91 -1.25
N THR A 23 8.16 11.63 -0.51
CA THR A 23 7.32 12.71 -1.06
C THR A 23 8.16 13.94 -1.43
N ASP A 24 9.19 14.23 -0.62
CA ASP A 24 10.03 15.41 -0.76
C ASP A 24 11.17 15.22 -1.78
N VAL A 25 11.74 14.00 -1.85
CA VAL A 25 12.86 13.66 -2.75
C VAL A 25 12.37 13.43 -4.18
N LEU A 26 11.17 12.83 -4.36
CA LEU A 26 10.70 12.44 -5.69
C LEU A 26 10.10 13.62 -6.45
N PRO A 27 10.59 13.93 -7.67
CA PRO A 27 9.93 14.87 -8.57
C PRO A 27 8.56 14.36 -9.00
N ALA A 28 7.67 15.26 -9.41
CA ALA A 28 6.28 14.94 -9.72
C ALA A 28 6.13 13.82 -10.76
N GLU A 29 7.03 13.79 -11.75
CA GLU A 29 7.04 12.83 -12.86
C GLU A 29 7.41 11.42 -12.40
N GLU A 30 8.18 11.29 -11.32
CA GLU A 30 8.69 10.02 -10.78
C GLU A 30 7.83 9.46 -9.64
N ARG A 31 6.86 10.20 -9.10
CA ARG A 31 6.01 9.78 -7.98
C ARG A 31 5.27 8.49 -8.26
N GLY A 32 4.83 8.29 -9.50
CA GLY A 32 4.16 7.05 -9.89
C GLY A 32 5.07 5.82 -9.80
N ALA A 33 6.30 5.94 -10.31
CA ALA A 33 7.30 4.88 -10.22
C ALA A 33 7.75 4.66 -8.77
N GLY A 34 7.99 5.72 -8.02
CA GLY A 34 8.34 5.65 -6.60
C GLY A 34 7.25 5.00 -5.75
N ALA A 35 5.99 5.31 -6.02
CA ALA A 35 4.85 4.64 -5.38
C ALA A 35 4.84 3.14 -5.68
N ALA A 36 5.05 2.74 -6.93
CA ALA A 36 5.11 1.33 -7.34
C ALA A 36 6.25 0.57 -6.65
N ILE A 37 7.44 1.17 -6.56
CA ILE A 37 8.59 0.59 -5.85
C ILE A 37 8.30 0.47 -4.35
N SER A 38 7.66 1.46 -3.75
CA SER A 38 7.26 1.41 -2.32
C SER A 38 6.27 0.27 -2.06
N VAL A 39 5.28 0.09 -2.94
CA VAL A 39 4.32 -1.04 -2.86
C VAL A 39 5.04 -2.37 -3.01
N LEU A 40 5.99 -2.49 -3.95
CA LEU A 40 6.81 -3.69 -4.12
C LEU A 40 7.60 -4.00 -2.84
N GLY A 41 8.31 -3.02 -2.28
CA GLY A 41 9.10 -3.18 -1.06
C GLY A 41 8.24 -3.64 0.12
N TYR A 42 7.07 -3.01 0.30
CA TYR A 42 6.09 -3.40 1.32
C TYR A 42 5.63 -4.86 1.15
N ARG A 43 5.29 -5.28 -0.08
CA ARG A 43 4.85 -6.66 -0.36
C ARG A 43 5.96 -7.68 -0.14
N LEU A 44 7.20 -7.37 -0.53
CA LEU A 44 8.36 -8.22 -0.24
C LEU A 44 8.62 -8.32 1.27
N GLY A 45 8.51 -7.21 2.00
CA GLY A 45 8.60 -7.19 3.46
C GLY A 45 7.56 -8.09 4.12
N MET A 46 6.31 -8.05 3.66
CA MET A 46 5.23 -8.94 4.14
C MET A 46 5.54 -10.43 3.87
N LEU A 47 6.11 -10.77 2.71
CA LEU A 47 6.51 -12.15 2.41
C LEU A 47 7.61 -12.64 3.36
N VAL A 48 8.62 -11.81 3.57
CA VAL A 48 9.75 -12.13 4.44
C VAL A 48 9.31 -12.26 5.89
N SER A 49 8.59 -11.23 6.42
CA SER A 49 8.19 -11.20 7.84
C SER A 49 7.05 -12.18 8.17
N GLY A 50 6.15 -12.44 7.22
CA GLY A 50 5.04 -13.36 7.41
C GLY A 50 5.37 -14.80 7.03
N GLY A 51 5.58 -15.06 5.73
CA GLY A 51 5.73 -16.42 5.23
C GLY A 51 7.07 -17.05 5.56
N LEU A 52 8.17 -16.39 5.13
CA LEU A 52 9.51 -16.91 5.30
C LEU A 52 9.92 -17.00 6.78
N ALA A 53 9.60 -15.96 7.56
CA ALA A 53 9.92 -15.93 8.99
C ALA A 53 9.26 -17.07 9.76
N LEU A 54 7.97 -17.33 9.52
CA LEU A 54 7.24 -18.44 10.17
C LEU A 54 7.82 -19.79 9.78
N TRP A 55 8.13 -20.00 8.50
CA TRP A 55 8.73 -21.24 8.01
C TRP A 55 10.13 -21.49 8.60
N LEU A 56 10.97 -20.46 8.68
CA LEU A 56 12.29 -20.56 9.29
C LEU A 56 12.22 -20.80 10.81
N ALA A 57 11.27 -20.18 11.49
CA ALA A 57 11.06 -20.37 12.92
C ALA A 57 10.65 -21.81 13.24
N ASP A 58 9.73 -22.38 12.45
CA ASP A 58 9.22 -23.73 12.64
C ASP A 58 10.26 -24.80 12.30
N ARG A 59 10.99 -24.61 11.18
CA ARG A 59 11.81 -25.69 10.59
C ARG A 59 13.29 -25.69 10.99
N TYR A 60 13.90 -24.53 11.27
CA TYR A 60 15.35 -24.43 11.35
C TYR A 60 15.91 -23.79 12.62
N MET A 61 15.38 -22.68 13.07
CA MET A 61 16.07 -21.86 14.07
C MET A 61 15.24 -21.45 15.29
N GLY A 62 13.99 -21.90 15.35
CA GLY A 62 13.06 -21.51 16.41
C GLY A 62 12.74 -20.00 16.41
N TRP A 63 11.87 -19.59 17.30
CA TRP A 63 11.42 -18.19 17.38
C TRP A 63 12.55 -17.22 17.73
N GLN A 64 13.46 -17.61 18.63
CA GLN A 64 14.56 -16.74 19.03
C GLN A 64 15.54 -16.49 17.87
N GLY A 65 15.93 -17.51 17.13
CA GLY A 65 16.81 -17.37 15.97
C GLY A 65 16.16 -16.55 14.85
N MET A 66 14.85 -16.75 14.62
CA MET A 66 14.10 -15.98 13.66
C MET A 66 14.09 -14.46 13.99
N TYR A 67 13.87 -14.09 15.26
CA TYR A 67 13.92 -12.67 15.65
C TYR A 67 15.32 -12.07 15.48
N TRP A 68 16.38 -12.83 15.75
CA TRP A 68 17.74 -12.36 15.46
C TRP A 68 17.98 -12.16 13.96
N LEU A 69 17.48 -13.07 13.12
CA LEU A 69 17.55 -12.92 11.67
C LEU A 69 16.77 -11.68 11.19
N MET A 70 15.55 -11.46 11.69
CA MET A 70 14.78 -10.27 11.34
C MET A 70 15.49 -8.99 11.78
N ALA A 71 16.09 -8.96 12.96
CA ALA A 71 16.92 -7.84 13.42
C ALA A 71 18.14 -7.61 12.50
N ALA A 72 18.81 -8.68 12.07
CA ALA A 72 19.93 -8.59 11.14
C ALA A 72 19.52 -8.03 9.77
N LEU A 73 18.31 -8.34 9.28
CA LEU A 73 17.76 -7.79 8.03
C LEU A 73 17.47 -6.29 8.10
N LEU A 74 17.43 -5.68 9.27
CA LEU A 74 17.34 -4.22 9.41
C LEU A 74 18.68 -3.53 9.16
N ILE A 75 19.81 -4.23 9.24
CA ILE A 75 21.14 -3.64 9.00
C ILE A 75 21.26 -3.04 7.58
N PRO A 76 20.94 -3.79 6.50
CA PRO A 76 20.91 -3.21 5.16
C PRO A 76 19.97 -2.01 5.03
N CYS A 77 18.83 -2.02 5.73
CA CYS A 77 17.89 -0.90 5.72
C CYS A 77 18.50 0.34 6.38
N ILE A 78 19.21 0.17 7.50
CA ILE A 78 19.94 1.27 8.16
C ILE A 78 21.01 1.83 7.24
N ILE A 79 21.79 0.98 6.58
CA ILE A 79 22.82 1.40 5.63
C ILE A 79 22.18 2.17 4.47
N ALA A 80 21.09 1.67 3.90
CA ALA A 80 20.35 2.35 2.84
C ALA A 80 19.85 3.73 3.28
N THR A 81 19.35 3.85 4.51
CA THR A 81 18.89 5.14 5.07
C THR A 81 20.06 6.12 5.23
N LEU A 82 21.23 5.66 5.69
CA LEU A 82 22.41 6.50 5.85
C LEU A 82 23.02 6.98 4.51
N LEU A 83 22.79 6.23 3.43
CA LEU A 83 23.22 6.56 2.08
C LEU A 83 22.16 7.27 1.25
N ALA A 84 20.94 7.41 1.78
CA ALA A 84 19.84 8.06 1.08
C ALA A 84 20.12 9.56 0.85
N PRO A 85 19.75 10.11 -0.31
CA PRO A 85 19.91 11.53 -0.58
C PRO A 85 19.02 12.36 0.35
N GLU A 86 19.55 13.46 0.84
CA GLU A 86 18.77 14.44 1.59
C GLU A 86 17.87 15.25 0.65
N PRO A 87 16.65 15.62 1.08
CA PRO A 87 15.83 16.55 0.32
C PRO A 87 16.56 17.87 0.08
N SER A 88 16.46 18.41 -1.14
CA SER A 88 17.15 19.65 -1.51
C SER A 88 16.60 20.89 -0.79
N ASP A 89 15.34 20.84 -0.37
CA ASP A 89 14.65 21.94 0.30
C ASP A 89 14.83 21.81 1.82
N VAL A 90 15.54 22.74 2.44
CA VAL A 90 15.68 22.80 3.90
C VAL A 90 14.39 23.39 4.49
N ILE A 91 13.53 22.54 5.00
CA ILE A 91 12.29 22.93 5.65
C ILE A 91 12.56 23.16 7.14
N PRO A 92 12.16 24.32 7.72
CA PRO A 92 12.32 24.55 9.14
C PRO A 92 11.59 23.50 9.98
N VAL A 93 12.28 22.94 10.96
CA VAL A 93 11.68 21.98 11.90
C VAL A 93 10.61 22.69 12.73
N PRO A 94 9.38 22.12 12.86
CA PRO A 94 8.34 22.70 13.68
C PRO A 94 8.78 22.81 15.14
N ARG A 95 8.57 23.97 15.75
CA ARG A 95 9.00 24.28 17.13
C ARG A 95 7.93 24.04 18.17
N SER A 96 6.69 23.75 17.75
CA SER A 96 5.55 23.52 18.64
C SER A 96 4.63 22.45 18.07
N LEU A 97 3.81 21.83 18.92
CA LEU A 97 2.75 20.91 18.49
C LEU A 97 1.72 21.60 17.57
N GLU A 98 1.48 22.88 17.76
CA GLU A 98 0.62 23.66 16.88
C GLU A 98 1.18 23.69 15.45
N GLN A 99 2.45 23.98 15.30
CA GLN A 99 3.14 23.95 13.99
C GLN A 99 3.21 22.56 13.39
N ALA A 100 3.37 21.54 14.21
CA ALA A 100 3.49 20.18 13.73
C ALA A 100 2.14 19.55 13.32
N VAL A 101 1.02 20.00 13.88
CA VAL A 101 -0.29 19.36 13.68
C VAL A 101 -1.36 20.35 13.19
N ALA A 102 -1.53 21.49 13.86
CA ALA A 102 -2.62 22.40 13.54
C ALA A 102 -2.39 23.19 12.24
N GLU A 103 -1.17 23.63 11.96
CA GLU A 103 -0.85 24.34 10.73
C GLU A 103 -1.00 23.46 9.49
N PRO A 104 -0.49 22.19 9.45
CA PRO A 104 -0.73 21.28 8.34
C PRO A 104 -2.21 21.03 8.05
N LEU A 105 -3.03 20.92 9.10
CA LEU A 105 -4.49 20.77 8.96
C LEU A 105 -5.12 22.03 8.39
N ARG A 106 -4.77 23.21 8.92
CA ARG A 106 -5.26 24.50 8.42
C ARG A 106 -4.87 24.71 6.95
N ASP A 107 -3.62 24.37 6.57
CA ASP A 107 -3.16 24.43 5.17
C ASP A 107 -4.01 23.51 4.27
N PHE A 108 -4.27 22.29 4.71
CA PHE A 108 -5.06 21.34 3.92
C PHE A 108 -6.52 21.80 3.78
N PHE A 109 -7.19 22.14 4.89
CA PHE A 109 -8.60 22.55 4.90
C PHE A 109 -8.83 23.95 4.33
N GLY A 110 -7.78 24.78 4.24
CA GLY A 110 -7.80 26.07 3.56
C GLY A 110 -7.82 25.97 2.03
N ARG A 111 -7.58 24.79 1.47
CA ARG A 111 -7.58 24.58 0.01
C ARG A 111 -9.00 24.55 -0.54
N ASN A 112 -9.16 25.07 -1.72
CA ASN A 112 -10.41 24.93 -2.45
C ASN A 112 -10.75 23.44 -2.66
N ASN A 113 -11.96 23.04 -2.31
CA ASN A 113 -12.45 21.67 -2.43
C ASN A 113 -11.75 20.62 -1.55
N ALA A 114 -11.15 21.02 -0.41
CA ALA A 114 -10.51 20.09 0.53
C ALA A 114 -11.43 18.89 0.89
N TRP A 115 -12.71 19.16 1.15
CA TRP A 115 -13.70 18.12 1.45
C TRP A 115 -13.97 17.16 0.30
N LEU A 116 -13.94 17.64 -0.95
CA LEU A 116 -14.07 16.77 -2.13
C LEU A 116 -12.84 15.89 -2.31
N ILE A 117 -11.66 16.39 -1.96
CA ILE A 117 -10.42 15.60 -1.98
C ILE A 117 -10.50 14.49 -0.92
N LEU A 118 -10.93 14.81 0.30
CA LEU A 118 -11.12 13.79 1.36
C LEU A 118 -12.17 12.75 0.95
N LEU A 119 -13.28 13.19 0.39
CA LEU A 119 -14.32 12.29 -0.11
C LEU A 119 -13.77 11.37 -1.20
N LEU A 120 -12.97 11.89 -2.13
CA LEU A 120 -12.31 11.10 -3.17
C LEU A 120 -11.40 10.03 -2.55
N ILE A 121 -10.58 10.40 -1.57
CA ILE A 121 -9.68 9.47 -0.87
C ILE A 121 -10.46 8.33 -0.23
N VAL A 122 -11.51 8.65 0.52
CA VAL A 122 -12.35 7.66 1.20
C VAL A 122 -13.07 6.76 0.18
N LEU A 123 -13.74 7.36 -0.80
CA LEU A 123 -14.53 6.59 -1.78
C LEU A 123 -13.64 5.70 -2.67
N TYR A 124 -12.44 6.17 -3.03
CA TYR A 124 -11.51 5.38 -3.83
C TYR A 124 -11.08 4.11 -3.11
N LYS A 125 -10.85 4.19 -1.78
CA LYS A 125 -10.44 3.05 -0.96
C LYS A 125 -11.60 2.21 -0.46
N LEU A 126 -12.77 2.79 -0.32
CA LEU A 126 -13.94 2.08 0.20
C LEU A 126 -14.29 0.84 -0.64
N GLY A 127 -14.21 0.96 -1.97
CA GLY A 127 -14.44 -0.15 -2.90
C GLY A 127 -13.49 -1.32 -2.67
N ASP A 128 -12.19 -1.03 -2.49
CA ASP A 128 -11.16 -2.02 -2.19
C ASP A 128 -11.41 -2.72 -0.85
N ALA A 129 -11.70 -1.95 0.19
CA ALA A 129 -11.95 -2.47 1.53
C ALA A 129 -13.15 -3.43 1.55
N PHE A 130 -14.25 -3.08 0.87
CA PHE A 130 -15.40 -3.97 0.72
C PHE A 130 -15.05 -5.22 -0.08
N ALA A 131 -14.41 -5.10 -1.23
CA ALA A 131 -14.01 -6.22 -2.05
C ALA A 131 -13.13 -7.19 -1.24
N MET A 132 -12.08 -6.70 -0.61
CA MET A 132 -11.15 -7.53 0.19
C MET A 132 -11.84 -8.25 1.36
N SER A 133 -12.77 -7.60 2.05
CA SER A 133 -13.47 -8.19 3.21
C SER A 133 -14.45 -9.28 2.80
N LEU A 134 -15.07 -9.16 1.64
CA LEU A 134 -16.12 -10.06 1.18
C LEU A 134 -15.60 -11.19 0.27
N THR A 135 -14.53 -10.97 -0.48
CA THR A 135 -14.03 -11.92 -1.49
C THR A 135 -13.77 -13.31 -0.91
N THR A 136 -13.03 -13.41 0.18
CA THR A 136 -12.72 -14.73 0.78
C THR A 136 -13.98 -15.45 1.25
N THR A 137 -14.90 -14.73 1.90
CA THR A 137 -16.17 -15.29 2.36
C THR A 137 -17.04 -15.72 1.18
N PHE A 138 -17.09 -14.92 0.12
CA PHE A 138 -17.83 -15.24 -1.11
C PHE A 138 -17.28 -16.49 -1.80
N LEU A 139 -15.96 -16.60 -1.97
CA LEU A 139 -15.34 -17.76 -2.62
C LEU A 139 -15.59 -19.05 -1.84
N ILE A 140 -15.51 -19.01 -0.50
CA ILE A 140 -15.70 -20.20 0.35
C ILE A 140 -17.18 -20.54 0.53
N ARG A 141 -18.01 -19.57 0.92
CA ARG A 141 -19.42 -19.81 1.29
C ARG A 141 -20.40 -19.62 0.14
N GLY A 142 -20.09 -18.72 -0.80
CA GLY A 142 -20.94 -18.42 -1.96
C GLY A 142 -20.72 -19.39 -3.09
N VAL A 143 -19.48 -19.62 -3.52
CA VAL A 143 -19.13 -20.51 -4.65
C VAL A 143 -18.79 -21.93 -4.20
N GLY A 144 -18.34 -22.10 -2.93
CA GLY A 144 -18.05 -23.40 -2.35
C GLY A 144 -16.64 -23.93 -2.61
N PHE A 145 -15.65 -23.05 -2.78
CA PHE A 145 -14.25 -23.45 -2.84
C PHE A 145 -13.72 -23.84 -1.46
N ASP A 146 -12.74 -24.73 -1.40
CA ASP A 146 -12.06 -25.08 -0.17
C ASP A 146 -11.22 -23.90 0.35
N ALA A 147 -11.17 -23.74 1.67
CA ALA A 147 -10.41 -22.64 2.29
C ALA A 147 -8.90 -22.72 1.98
N GLY A 148 -8.37 -23.95 1.83
CA GLY A 148 -6.99 -24.18 1.42
C GLY A 148 -6.73 -23.74 -0.01
N GLU A 149 -7.63 -24.08 -0.95
CA GLU A 149 -7.57 -23.65 -2.36
C GLU A 149 -7.55 -22.12 -2.47
N VAL A 150 -8.50 -21.46 -1.82
CA VAL A 150 -8.62 -19.99 -1.80
C VAL A 150 -7.39 -19.36 -1.17
N GLY A 151 -6.90 -19.92 -0.05
CA GLY A 151 -5.72 -19.43 0.65
C GLY A 151 -4.45 -19.50 -0.20
N VAL A 152 -4.24 -20.62 -0.89
CA VAL A 152 -3.08 -20.80 -1.80
C VAL A 152 -3.16 -19.82 -2.97
N VAL A 153 -4.30 -19.73 -3.66
CA VAL A 153 -4.45 -18.84 -4.82
C VAL A 153 -4.26 -17.37 -4.42
N ASN A 154 -4.88 -16.91 -3.34
CA ASN A 154 -4.73 -15.53 -2.89
C ASN A 154 -3.30 -15.19 -2.45
N LYS A 155 -2.64 -16.08 -1.70
CA LYS A 155 -1.28 -15.82 -1.19
C LYS A 155 -0.17 -15.98 -2.23
N THR A 156 -0.37 -16.78 -3.26
CA THR A 156 0.61 -16.96 -4.33
C THR A 156 0.28 -16.08 -5.53
N LEU A 157 -0.77 -16.43 -6.26
CA LEU A 157 -1.15 -15.76 -7.49
C LEU A 157 -1.65 -14.34 -7.25
N GLY A 158 -2.47 -14.12 -6.21
CA GLY A 158 -2.98 -12.80 -5.85
C GLY A 158 -1.84 -11.83 -5.48
N LEU A 159 -0.90 -12.27 -4.63
CA LEU A 159 0.24 -11.44 -4.26
C LEU A 159 1.14 -11.14 -5.47
N PHE A 160 1.44 -12.14 -6.30
CA PHE A 160 2.21 -11.96 -7.54
C PHE A 160 1.51 -10.95 -8.46
N ALA A 161 0.20 -11.10 -8.68
CA ALA A 161 -0.59 -10.19 -9.50
C ALA A 161 -0.59 -8.75 -8.96
N THR A 162 -0.69 -8.57 -7.63
CA THR A 162 -0.61 -7.24 -7.01
C THR A 162 0.74 -6.57 -7.28
N ILE A 163 1.84 -7.31 -7.15
CA ILE A 163 3.20 -6.80 -7.42
C ILE A 163 3.32 -6.39 -8.89
N VAL A 164 2.95 -7.27 -9.81
CA VAL A 164 2.98 -6.99 -11.26
C VAL A 164 2.09 -5.80 -11.58
N GLY A 165 0.90 -5.73 -10.99
CA GLY A 165 -0.04 -4.61 -11.16
C GLY A 165 0.55 -3.28 -10.70
N ALA A 166 1.15 -3.23 -9.51
CA ALA A 166 1.77 -2.02 -8.99
C ALA A 166 2.92 -1.53 -9.90
N LEU A 167 3.80 -2.43 -10.32
CA LEU A 167 4.91 -2.10 -11.23
C LEU A 167 4.41 -1.64 -12.60
N TYR A 168 3.46 -2.35 -13.17
CA TYR A 168 2.87 -1.98 -14.46
C TYR A 168 2.12 -0.65 -14.38
N GLY A 169 1.37 -0.43 -13.30
CA GLY A 169 0.73 0.85 -13.01
C GLY A 169 1.74 2.00 -12.90
N GLY A 170 2.88 1.78 -12.20
CA GLY A 170 3.98 2.74 -12.11
C GLY A 170 4.56 3.12 -13.48
N VAL A 171 4.78 2.13 -14.35
CA VAL A 171 5.26 2.38 -15.73
C VAL A 171 4.22 3.15 -16.55
N LEU A 172 2.95 2.79 -16.45
CA LEU A 172 1.88 3.50 -17.16
C LEU A 172 1.73 4.96 -16.71
N MET A 173 1.95 5.24 -15.43
CA MET A 173 1.89 6.61 -14.89
C MET A 173 3.00 7.53 -15.43
N GLN A 174 4.07 7.01 -16.03
CA GLN A 174 5.04 7.83 -16.76
C GLN A 174 4.46 8.43 -18.05
N ARG A 175 3.41 7.82 -18.60
CA ARG A 175 2.75 8.25 -19.83
C ARG A 175 1.36 8.85 -19.62
N LEU A 176 0.78 8.63 -18.45
CA LEU A 176 -0.57 9.10 -18.09
C LEU A 176 -0.48 10.22 -17.06
N THR A 177 -1.36 11.21 -17.19
CA THR A 177 -1.56 12.15 -16.07
C THR A 177 -2.14 11.40 -14.86
N LEU A 178 -1.83 11.84 -13.66
CA LEU A 178 -2.30 11.21 -12.42
C LEU A 178 -3.82 11.01 -12.39
N PHE A 179 -4.58 12.03 -12.84
CA PHE A 179 -6.04 11.95 -12.92
C PHE A 179 -6.50 10.83 -13.86
N ARG A 180 -5.90 10.73 -15.06
CA ARG A 180 -6.23 9.66 -16.01
C ARG A 180 -5.86 8.28 -15.47
N ALA A 181 -4.71 8.17 -14.79
CA ALA A 181 -4.29 6.92 -14.19
C ALA A 181 -5.29 6.46 -13.11
N LEU A 182 -5.67 7.35 -12.20
CA LEU A 182 -6.68 7.05 -11.16
C LEU A 182 -8.02 6.63 -11.76
N LEU A 183 -8.48 7.35 -12.78
CA LEU A 183 -9.76 7.03 -13.44
C LEU A 183 -9.70 5.67 -14.14
N ILE A 184 -8.68 5.44 -14.98
CA ILE A 184 -8.54 4.19 -15.74
C ILE A 184 -8.37 3.00 -14.79
N PHE A 185 -7.48 3.11 -13.79
CA PHE A 185 -7.23 2.02 -12.85
C PHE A 185 -8.43 1.76 -11.97
N GLY A 186 -9.16 2.81 -11.54
CA GLY A 186 -10.41 2.65 -10.79
C GLY A 186 -11.50 1.96 -11.62
N ILE A 187 -11.66 2.30 -12.93
CA ILE A 187 -12.59 1.61 -13.83
C ILE A 187 -12.18 0.15 -14.03
N LEU A 188 -10.89 -0.11 -14.27
CA LEU A 188 -10.38 -1.48 -14.43
C LEU A 188 -10.61 -2.31 -13.17
N GLN A 189 -10.42 -1.74 -12.00
CA GLN A 189 -10.66 -2.40 -10.72
C GLN A 189 -12.16 -2.67 -10.51
N GLY A 190 -13.03 -1.71 -10.79
CA GLY A 190 -14.48 -1.94 -10.77
C GLY A 190 -14.90 -3.03 -11.76
N ALA A 191 -14.34 -3.03 -12.97
CA ALA A 191 -14.63 -4.03 -13.99
C ALA A 191 -14.10 -5.44 -13.61
N SER A 192 -12.94 -5.53 -12.93
CA SER A 192 -12.38 -6.82 -12.50
C SER A 192 -13.28 -7.55 -11.49
N ASN A 193 -14.07 -6.82 -10.70
CA ASN A 193 -15.07 -7.41 -9.80
C ASN A 193 -16.18 -8.17 -10.55
N ALA A 194 -16.40 -7.89 -11.84
CA ALA A 194 -17.30 -8.68 -12.67
C ALA A 194 -16.83 -10.14 -12.80
N GLY A 195 -15.54 -10.43 -12.61
CA GLY A 195 -15.00 -11.78 -12.53
C GLY A 195 -15.63 -12.60 -11.40
N TYR A 196 -15.85 -12.01 -10.24
CA TYR A 196 -16.53 -12.66 -9.13
C TYR A 196 -18.04 -12.84 -9.40
N TRP A 197 -18.67 -11.88 -10.06
CA TRP A 197 -20.06 -12.07 -10.51
C TRP A 197 -20.18 -13.23 -11.49
N LEU A 198 -19.26 -13.36 -12.46
CA LEU A 198 -19.21 -14.51 -13.37
C LEU A 198 -19.07 -15.83 -12.62
N LEU A 199 -18.22 -15.87 -11.58
CA LEU A 199 -18.07 -17.08 -10.74
C LEU A 199 -19.37 -17.44 -10.01
N SER A 200 -20.26 -16.50 -9.74
CA SER A 200 -21.56 -16.80 -9.07
C SER A 200 -22.58 -17.48 -9.97
N ILE A 201 -22.42 -17.37 -11.30
CA ILE A 201 -23.38 -17.89 -12.29
C ILE A 201 -22.79 -19.02 -13.15
N THR A 202 -21.52 -19.36 -12.95
CA THR A 202 -20.84 -20.46 -13.65
C THR A 202 -20.53 -21.60 -12.70
N ASP A 203 -20.26 -22.78 -13.26
CA ASP A 203 -19.80 -23.92 -12.47
C ASP A 203 -18.48 -23.65 -11.80
N LYS A 204 -18.27 -24.29 -10.64
CA LYS A 204 -17.02 -24.19 -9.87
C LYS A 204 -15.83 -24.74 -10.66
N HIS A 205 -14.96 -23.85 -11.11
CA HIS A 205 -13.69 -24.19 -11.77
C HIS A 205 -12.53 -23.44 -11.14
N MET A 206 -11.46 -24.15 -10.78
CA MET A 206 -10.27 -23.59 -10.16
C MET A 206 -9.61 -22.52 -11.05
N ILE A 207 -9.60 -22.72 -12.38
CA ILE A 207 -9.02 -21.78 -13.34
C ILE A 207 -9.79 -20.46 -13.36
N SER A 208 -11.13 -20.52 -13.30
CA SER A 208 -11.98 -19.33 -13.28
C SER A 208 -11.77 -18.52 -11.99
N MET A 209 -11.64 -19.20 -10.83
CA MET A 209 -11.30 -18.54 -9.57
C MET A 209 -9.91 -17.90 -9.64
N ALA A 210 -8.91 -18.66 -10.14
CA ALA A 210 -7.54 -18.12 -10.27
C ALA A 210 -7.48 -16.91 -11.20
N ALA A 211 -8.23 -16.91 -12.30
CA ALA A 211 -8.32 -15.78 -13.22
C ALA A 211 -8.98 -14.57 -12.56
N ALA A 212 -10.11 -14.74 -11.86
CA ALA A 212 -10.79 -13.66 -11.16
C ALA A 212 -9.88 -13.01 -10.10
N VAL A 213 -9.23 -13.84 -9.27
CA VAL A 213 -8.26 -13.39 -8.25
C VAL A 213 -7.07 -12.68 -8.89
N PHE A 214 -6.54 -13.20 -10.01
CA PHE A 214 -5.42 -12.59 -10.70
C PHE A 214 -5.76 -11.18 -11.23
N PHE A 215 -6.85 -11.05 -11.98
CA PHE A 215 -7.22 -9.76 -12.57
C PHE A 215 -7.63 -8.73 -11.51
N GLU A 216 -8.34 -9.13 -10.48
CA GLU A 216 -8.71 -8.24 -9.37
C GLU A 216 -7.45 -7.71 -8.66
N ASN A 217 -6.52 -8.60 -8.28
CA ASN A 217 -5.29 -8.20 -7.60
C ASN A 217 -4.35 -7.39 -8.51
N LEU A 218 -4.31 -7.69 -9.82
CA LEU A 218 -3.55 -6.90 -10.80
C LEU A 218 -4.07 -5.46 -10.86
N CYS A 219 -5.38 -5.29 -11.02
CA CYS A 219 -6.02 -3.97 -11.07
C CYS A 219 -5.88 -3.24 -9.72
N GLY A 220 -6.05 -3.95 -8.61
CA GLY A 220 -5.85 -3.42 -7.26
C GLY A 220 -4.42 -2.94 -7.01
N GLY A 221 -3.42 -3.65 -7.53
CA GLY A 221 -2.02 -3.22 -7.49
C GLY A 221 -1.78 -1.92 -8.26
N MET A 222 -2.32 -1.81 -9.49
CA MET A 222 -2.27 -0.57 -10.30
C MET A 222 -2.95 0.59 -9.56
N GLY A 223 -4.16 0.37 -9.03
CA GLY A 223 -4.92 1.35 -8.27
C GLY A 223 -4.19 1.83 -7.02
N THR A 224 -3.57 0.92 -6.29
CA THR A 224 -2.80 1.25 -5.09
C THR A 224 -1.58 2.12 -5.42
N ALA A 225 -0.83 1.82 -6.49
CA ALA A 225 0.30 2.64 -6.90
C ALA A 225 -0.14 4.07 -7.28
N ALA A 226 -1.23 4.22 -8.05
CA ALA A 226 -1.77 5.54 -8.40
C ALA A 226 -2.30 6.29 -7.18
N PHE A 227 -2.92 5.60 -6.25
CA PHE A 227 -3.43 6.18 -5.01
C PHE A 227 -2.30 6.72 -4.12
N VAL A 228 -1.23 5.96 -3.93
CA VAL A 228 -0.05 6.44 -3.18
C VAL A 228 0.58 7.66 -3.86
N ALA A 229 0.66 7.68 -5.20
CA ALA A 229 1.12 8.84 -5.95
C ALA A 229 0.18 10.06 -5.78
N LEU A 230 -1.13 9.84 -5.67
CA LEU A 230 -2.09 10.88 -5.33
C LEU A 230 -1.79 11.47 -3.94
N LEU A 231 -1.62 10.63 -2.92
CA LEU A 231 -1.32 11.10 -1.57
C LEU A 231 -0.05 11.95 -1.53
N MET A 232 1.03 11.51 -2.22
CA MET A 232 2.26 12.30 -2.35
C MET A 232 2.01 13.66 -3.03
N THR A 233 1.14 13.69 -4.03
CA THR A 233 0.86 14.92 -4.80
C THR A 233 0.01 15.91 -4.01
N LEU A 234 -0.84 15.42 -3.11
CA LEU A 234 -1.67 16.24 -2.24
C LEU A 234 -0.92 16.86 -1.08
N CYS A 235 0.25 16.33 -0.72
CA CYS A 235 1.04 16.88 0.37
C CYS A 235 1.74 18.18 -0.02
N ASN A 236 1.69 19.16 0.88
CA ASN A 236 2.54 20.34 0.82
C ASN A 236 3.93 19.96 1.34
N LYS A 237 5.00 20.28 0.60
CA LYS A 237 6.39 19.99 0.99
C LYS A 237 6.73 20.49 2.41
N SER A 238 6.16 21.62 2.83
CA SER A 238 6.41 22.15 4.19
C SER A 238 5.78 21.30 5.30
N PHE A 239 4.83 20.41 4.97
CA PHE A 239 4.04 19.62 5.93
C PHE A 239 3.91 18.15 5.50
N SER A 240 4.81 17.66 4.65
CA SER A 240 4.71 16.35 4.01
C SER A 240 4.48 15.21 5.01
N ALA A 241 5.24 15.17 6.11
CA ALA A 241 5.13 14.14 7.14
C ALA A 241 3.71 14.06 7.75
N THR A 242 3.20 15.18 8.24
CA THR A 242 1.91 15.21 8.90
C THR A 242 0.76 15.01 7.93
N GLN A 243 0.79 15.68 6.77
CA GLN A 243 -0.28 15.54 5.78
C GLN A 243 -0.34 14.15 5.17
N PHE A 244 0.80 13.55 4.82
CA PHE A 244 0.80 12.18 4.29
C PHE A 244 0.30 11.18 5.33
N ALA A 245 0.77 11.28 6.59
CA ALA A 245 0.32 10.41 7.67
C ALA A 245 -1.20 10.50 7.91
N LEU A 246 -1.76 11.72 7.91
CA LEU A 246 -3.20 11.92 8.09
C LEU A 246 -4.01 11.39 6.90
N LEU A 247 -3.59 11.66 5.66
CA LEU A 247 -4.30 11.21 4.46
C LEU A 247 -4.21 9.68 4.31
N SER A 248 -3.07 9.07 4.62
CA SER A 248 -2.91 7.62 4.61
C SER A 248 -3.74 6.95 5.70
N ALA A 249 -3.75 7.48 6.92
CA ALA A 249 -4.59 6.97 8.02
C ALA A 249 -6.09 7.05 7.70
N LEU A 250 -6.53 8.09 6.98
CA LEU A 250 -7.93 8.20 6.54
C LEU A 250 -8.31 7.16 5.49
N SER A 251 -7.33 6.61 4.77
CA SER A 251 -7.53 5.62 3.71
C SER A 251 -7.37 4.17 4.19
N ALA A 252 -6.95 3.96 5.43
CA ALA A 252 -6.75 2.64 6.03
C ALA A 252 -8.04 2.08 6.62
#